data_cde5cffe2c19297d652afde5276f10e4
#
_entry.id   cde5cffe2c19297d652afde5276f10e4
#
_cell.length_a   1.000
_cell.length_b   1.000
_cell.length_c   1.000
_cell.angle_alpha   90.00
_cell.angle_beta   90.00
_cell.angle_gamma   90.00
#
_symmetry.space_group_name_H-M   'P 1'
#
loop_
_entity.id
_entity.type
_entity.pdbx_description
1 polymer ?
#
loop_
_entity_poly.entity_id
_entity_poly.type
_entity_poly.pdbx_seq_one_letter_code
_entity_poly.pdbx_strand_id
1 'polypeptide(L)'
;MRTVPVLACALFALAPMLASAAADPVPEIKRDAAIAAQPVGGVHTLRQIPEACARIEGQFTGQAEPAYKFAVVRTSPNCQPRARFVDAAKAKPSEAGGWKFNDLIRVPSAACPQQQAVVRIWRKPAAAAVPPSLDAQGKSRLYLQDEKEKAAANKLAAIPMFAAAMSVEGKPCGG
;
A
#
# COMPACT_ATOMS: atom_id res chain seq x y z
N MET A 1 2.73 6.50 75.12
CA MET A 1 1.81 6.29 73.98
C MET A 1 2.62 6.51 72.71
N ARG A 2 2.92 5.39 72.00
CA ARG A 2 3.70 5.42 70.76
C ARG A 2 2.70 5.09 69.63
N THR A 3 2.43 6.04 68.71
CA THR A 3 1.64 5.88 67.53
C THR A 3 2.52 5.38 66.39
N VAL A 4 2.17 4.23 65.80
CA VAL A 4 2.79 3.65 64.61
C VAL A 4 2.02 4.09 63.37
N PRO A 5 2.66 4.65 62.33
CA PRO A 5 1.97 4.92 61.09
C PRO A 5 1.89 3.65 60.22
N VAL A 6 0.68 3.32 59.77
CA VAL A 6 0.40 2.24 58.81
C VAL A 6 0.68 2.79 57.40
N LEU A 7 1.68 2.18 56.77
CA LEU A 7 2.04 2.47 55.37
C LEU A 7 1.14 1.63 54.45
N ALA A 8 0.20 2.27 53.77
CA ALA A 8 -0.64 1.61 52.76
C ALA A 8 0.10 1.58 51.41
N CYS A 9 0.57 0.37 51.02
CA CYS A 9 1.10 0.10 49.70
C CYS A 9 -0.04 -0.02 48.68
N ALA A 10 -0.24 0.97 47.84
CA ALA A 10 -1.14 0.88 46.69
C ALA A 10 -0.45 0.09 45.57
N LEU A 11 -0.89 -1.13 45.33
CA LEU A 11 -0.51 -1.95 44.18
C LEU A 11 -1.21 -1.42 42.92
N PHE A 12 -0.50 -0.68 42.11
CA PHE A 12 -0.94 -0.35 40.74
C PHE A 12 -0.84 -1.60 39.87
N ALA A 13 -1.97 -2.23 39.58
CA ALA A 13 -2.05 -3.28 38.57
C ALA A 13 -1.94 -2.66 37.17
N LEU A 14 -0.77 -2.79 36.53
CA LEU A 14 -0.60 -2.53 35.09
C LEU A 14 -1.35 -3.63 34.32
N ALA A 15 -2.54 -3.33 33.85
CA ALA A 15 -3.21 -4.17 32.87
C ALA A 15 -2.50 -4.01 31.51
N PRO A 16 -2.05 -5.11 30.86
CA PRO A 16 -1.52 -5.01 29.50
C PRO A 16 -2.65 -4.60 28.56
N MET A 17 -2.54 -3.42 27.94
CA MET A 17 -3.36 -3.05 26.80
C MET A 17 -2.99 -3.97 25.63
N LEU A 18 -3.80 -4.99 25.38
CA LEU A 18 -3.78 -5.75 24.14
C LEU A 18 -4.21 -4.77 23.04
N ALA A 19 -3.24 -4.23 22.30
CA ALA A 19 -3.50 -3.50 21.09
C ALA A 19 -4.15 -4.48 20.10
N SER A 20 -5.47 -4.43 19.99
CA SER A 20 -6.22 -5.13 18.95
C SER A 20 -5.73 -4.55 17.61
N ALA A 21 -5.01 -5.33 16.82
CA ALA A 21 -4.70 -4.93 15.45
C ALA A 21 -6.04 -4.72 14.74
N ALA A 22 -6.33 -3.46 14.41
CA ALA A 22 -7.52 -3.16 13.63
C ALA A 22 -7.45 -3.95 12.31
N ALA A 23 -8.53 -4.65 11.98
CA ALA A 23 -8.62 -5.35 10.70
C ALA A 23 -8.45 -4.34 9.57
N ASP A 24 -7.79 -4.77 8.48
CA ASP A 24 -7.68 -3.94 7.29
C ASP A 24 -9.07 -3.51 6.80
N PRO A 25 -9.24 -2.26 6.35
CA PRO A 25 -10.48 -1.84 5.72
C PRO A 25 -10.77 -2.68 4.46
N VAL A 26 -12.00 -2.65 3.98
CA VAL A 26 -12.39 -3.40 2.78
C VAL A 26 -11.76 -2.73 1.55
N PRO A 27 -10.95 -3.45 0.75
CA PRO A 27 -10.35 -2.86 -0.44
C PRO A 27 -11.38 -2.63 -1.56
N GLU A 28 -11.15 -1.60 -2.39
CA GLU A 28 -11.99 -1.33 -3.58
C GLU A 28 -11.94 -2.50 -4.59
N ILE A 29 -10.78 -3.16 -4.70
CA ILE A 29 -10.58 -4.32 -5.57
C ILE A 29 -10.68 -5.58 -4.73
N LYS A 30 -11.70 -6.37 -4.99
CA LYS A 30 -11.86 -7.70 -4.43
C LYS A 30 -11.24 -8.72 -5.38
N ARG A 31 -10.45 -9.63 -4.84
CA ARG A 31 -9.83 -10.71 -5.61
C ARG A 31 -10.60 -12.00 -5.38
N ASP A 32 -11.08 -12.61 -6.46
CA ASP A 32 -11.85 -13.86 -6.39
C ASP A 32 -10.95 -15.09 -6.21
N ALA A 33 -9.67 -14.98 -6.57
CA ALA A 33 -8.72 -16.07 -6.47
C ALA A 33 -7.49 -15.68 -5.66
N ALA A 34 -6.98 -16.62 -4.86
CA ALA A 34 -5.71 -16.49 -4.18
C ALA A 34 -4.56 -16.47 -5.21
N ILE A 35 -3.53 -15.68 -4.93
CA ILE A 35 -2.31 -15.71 -5.72
C ILE A 35 -1.56 -17.02 -5.43
N ALA A 36 -1.07 -17.67 -6.49
CA ALA A 36 -0.27 -18.87 -6.35
C ALA A 36 1.02 -18.58 -5.55
N ALA A 37 1.46 -19.59 -4.79
CA ALA A 37 2.70 -19.49 -4.03
C ALA A 37 3.90 -19.21 -4.97
N GLN A 38 4.78 -18.31 -4.56
CA GLN A 38 5.90 -17.85 -5.38
C GLN A 38 7.23 -18.43 -4.90
N PRO A 39 8.10 -18.86 -5.82
CA PRO A 39 9.42 -19.38 -5.47
C PRO A 39 10.37 -18.27 -5.02
N VAL A 40 11.41 -18.65 -4.31
CA VAL A 40 12.51 -17.76 -3.96
C VAL A 40 13.25 -17.33 -5.22
N GLY A 41 13.58 -16.04 -5.32
CA GLY A 41 14.30 -15.44 -6.45
C GLY A 41 13.46 -15.18 -7.69
N GLY A 42 12.22 -15.71 -7.75
CA GLY A 42 11.30 -15.45 -8.86
C GLY A 42 10.69 -14.06 -8.78
N VAL A 43 10.92 -13.23 -9.80
CA VAL A 43 10.22 -11.94 -9.92
C VAL A 43 8.84 -12.15 -10.53
N HIS A 44 7.82 -11.60 -9.91
CA HIS A 44 6.46 -11.71 -10.39
C HIS A 44 5.73 -10.37 -10.32
N THR A 45 4.74 -10.20 -11.19
CA THR A 45 3.90 -8.99 -11.18
C THR A 45 2.80 -9.13 -10.14
N LEU A 46 2.80 -8.23 -9.17
CA LEU A 46 1.76 -8.11 -8.17
C LEU A 46 0.53 -7.40 -8.75
N ARG A 47 0.76 -6.26 -9.38
CA ARG A 47 -0.28 -5.44 -9.98
C ARG A 47 0.27 -4.46 -11.00
N GLN A 48 -0.53 -4.17 -12.03
CA GLN A 48 -0.31 -3.05 -12.93
C GLN A 48 -1.20 -1.87 -12.53
N ILE A 49 -0.64 -0.66 -12.62
CA ILE A 49 -1.35 0.61 -12.42
C ILE A 49 -1.09 1.46 -13.67
N PRO A 50 -1.89 1.25 -14.73
CA PRO A 50 -1.67 1.90 -16.02
C PRO A 50 -1.71 3.43 -15.93
N GLU A 51 -2.53 3.98 -15.04
CA GLU A 51 -2.65 5.43 -14.83
C GLU A 51 -1.35 6.06 -14.34
N ALA A 52 -0.56 5.31 -13.59
CA ALA A 52 0.75 5.74 -13.09
C ALA A 52 1.90 5.28 -13.99
N CYS A 53 1.62 4.63 -15.13
CA CYS A 53 2.63 3.96 -15.95
C CYS A 53 3.54 3.02 -15.12
N ALA A 54 2.96 2.35 -14.15
CA ALA A 54 3.71 1.58 -13.17
C ALA A 54 3.23 0.13 -13.10
N ARG A 55 4.18 -0.75 -12.81
CA ARG A 55 3.95 -2.14 -12.44
C ARG A 55 4.62 -2.40 -11.09
N ILE A 56 3.88 -3.02 -10.18
CA ILE A 56 4.42 -3.46 -8.90
C ILE A 56 4.90 -4.89 -9.09
N GLU A 57 6.18 -5.10 -8.84
CA GLU A 57 6.83 -6.42 -8.87
C GLU A 57 7.22 -6.84 -7.46
N GLY A 58 7.24 -8.14 -7.22
CA GLY A 58 7.61 -8.74 -5.96
C GLY A 58 8.54 -9.93 -6.14
N GLN A 59 9.26 -10.26 -5.07
CA GLN A 59 10.22 -11.36 -5.04
C GLN A 59 10.48 -11.81 -3.61
N PHE A 60 10.37 -13.12 -3.33
CA PHE A 60 10.93 -13.69 -2.11
C PHE A 60 12.44 -13.79 -2.19
N THR A 61 13.12 -13.37 -1.14
CA THR A 61 14.60 -13.29 -1.15
C THR A 61 15.27 -14.60 -0.73
N GLY A 62 14.57 -15.45 0.00
CA GLY A 62 15.16 -16.61 0.69
C GLY A 62 15.93 -16.26 1.96
N GLN A 63 15.94 -14.97 2.35
CA GLN A 63 16.58 -14.49 3.57
C GLN A 63 15.53 -14.28 4.66
N ALA A 64 15.94 -14.34 5.92
CA ALA A 64 15.05 -14.06 7.02
C ALA A 64 14.60 -12.59 7.01
N GLU A 65 15.51 -11.67 6.67
CA GLU A 65 15.22 -10.23 6.63
C GLU A 65 16.09 -9.55 5.54
N PRO A 66 15.48 -8.83 4.59
CA PRO A 66 14.04 -8.81 4.29
C PRO A 66 13.62 -10.08 3.55
N ALA A 67 12.61 -10.77 4.05
CA ALA A 67 12.13 -12.02 3.46
C ALA A 67 11.48 -11.82 2.07
N TYR A 68 10.99 -10.61 1.81
CA TYR A 68 10.36 -10.23 0.57
C TYR A 68 10.74 -8.82 0.17
N LYS A 69 10.94 -8.60 -1.11
CA LYS A 69 11.15 -7.27 -1.71
C LYS A 69 10.05 -6.97 -2.71
N PHE A 70 9.66 -5.70 -2.80
CA PHE A 70 8.84 -5.24 -3.90
C PHE A 70 9.42 -3.95 -4.48
N ALA A 71 9.12 -3.71 -5.76
CA ALA A 71 9.56 -2.52 -6.46
C ALA A 71 8.44 -1.99 -7.36
N VAL A 72 8.38 -0.68 -7.51
CA VAL A 72 7.53 -0.02 -8.49
C VAL A 72 8.36 0.24 -9.72
N VAL A 73 8.02 -0.42 -10.81
CA VAL A 73 8.76 -0.39 -12.06
C VAL A 73 7.95 0.35 -13.12
N ARG A 74 8.60 1.23 -13.87
CA ARG A 74 7.96 1.92 -15.00
C ARG A 74 7.68 0.93 -16.13
N THR A 75 6.46 0.92 -16.66
CA THR A 75 6.02 -0.04 -17.68
C THR A 75 6.58 0.27 -19.07
N SER A 76 6.83 1.54 -19.38
CA SER A 76 7.38 1.96 -20.67
C SER A 76 7.98 3.37 -20.56
N PRO A 77 9.10 3.66 -21.22
CA PRO A 77 9.68 5.01 -21.26
C PRO A 77 8.75 6.02 -21.97
N ASN A 78 7.91 5.54 -22.86
CA ASN A 78 6.99 6.37 -23.64
C ASN A 78 5.61 6.55 -22.99
N CYS A 79 5.33 5.82 -21.91
CA CYS A 79 4.08 5.96 -21.19
C CYS A 79 4.04 7.30 -20.45
N GLN A 80 2.93 8.03 -20.59
CA GLN A 80 2.71 9.29 -19.90
C GLN A 80 1.75 9.09 -18.73
N PRO A 81 2.23 9.26 -17.48
CA PRO A 81 1.45 8.99 -16.31
C PRO A 81 0.35 10.03 -16.11
N ARG A 82 -0.85 9.56 -15.79
CA ARG A 82 -2.02 10.35 -15.36
C ARG A 82 -2.25 10.23 -13.85
N ALA A 83 -1.39 9.50 -13.18
CA ALA A 83 -1.30 9.38 -11.75
C ALA A 83 0.16 9.28 -11.35
N ARG A 84 0.47 9.48 -10.09
CA ARG A 84 1.84 9.30 -9.58
C ARG A 84 1.87 8.26 -8.46
N PHE A 85 2.96 7.54 -8.41
CA PHE A 85 3.30 6.71 -7.26
C PHE A 85 4.08 7.54 -6.23
N VAL A 86 3.74 7.39 -4.96
CA VAL A 86 4.41 8.08 -3.86
C VAL A 86 4.93 7.07 -2.84
N ASP A 87 5.96 7.47 -2.13
CA ASP A 87 6.52 6.68 -1.04
C ASP A 87 5.50 6.58 0.11
N ALA A 88 5.05 5.35 0.42
CA ALA A 88 4.08 5.10 1.47
C ALA A 88 4.60 5.49 2.86
N ALA A 89 5.89 5.36 3.12
CA ALA A 89 6.49 5.74 4.40
C ALA A 89 6.36 7.25 4.66
N LYS A 90 6.48 8.06 3.60
CA LYS A 90 6.31 9.51 3.67
C LYS A 90 4.85 9.93 3.63
N ALA A 91 4.07 9.32 2.76
CA ALA A 91 2.67 9.68 2.54
C ALA A 91 1.74 9.24 3.68
N LYS A 92 2.10 8.16 4.40
CA LYS A 92 1.31 7.56 5.50
C LYS A 92 -0.16 7.42 5.13
N PRO A 93 -0.49 6.65 4.09
CA PRO A 93 -1.84 6.57 3.56
C PRO A 93 -2.82 6.05 4.62
N SER A 94 -3.95 6.75 4.78
CA SER A 94 -5.03 6.41 5.70
C SER A 94 -6.34 7.00 5.20
N GLU A 95 -7.47 6.43 5.57
CA GLU A 95 -8.78 6.93 5.20
C GLU A 95 -9.01 8.36 5.73
N ALA A 96 -8.57 8.65 6.95
CA ALA A 96 -8.63 9.99 7.52
C ALA A 96 -7.83 11.02 6.70
N GLY A 97 -6.76 10.58 6.02
CA GLY A 97 -5.97 11.40 5.09
C GLY A 97 -6.56 11.52 3.68
N GLY A 98 -7.79 11.01 3.46
CA GLY A 98 -8.46 11.02 2.17
C GLY A 98 -7.94 9.96 1.18
N TRP A 99 -7.25 8.93 1.68
CA TRP A 99 -6.85 7.77 0.91
C TRP A 99 -7.95 6.72 0.93
N LYS A 100 -8.11 5.99 -0.17
CA LYS A 100 -8.97 4.82 -0.25
C LYS A 100 -8.12 3.57 -0.28
N PHE A 101 -8.49 2.58 0.51
CA PHE A 101 -7.83 1.29 0.47
C PHE A 101 -8.20 0.60 -0.83
N ASN A 102 -7.24 0.50 -1.74
CA ASN A 102 -7.52 0.16 -3.12
C ASN A 102 -7.39 -1.35 -3.40
N ASP A 103 -6.34 -1.99 -2.88
CA ASP A 103 -6.11 -3.42 -3.10
C ASP A 103 -5.32 -4.04 -1.95
N LEU A 104 -5.60 -5.31 -1.66
CA LEU A 104 -4.90 -6.14 -0.68
C LEU A 104 -4.43 -7.42 -1.37
N ILE A 105 -3.13 -7.57 -1.51
CA ILE A 105 -2.51 -8.69 -2.20
C ILE A 105 -1.76 -9.55 -1.21
N ARG A 106 -2.15 -10.82 -1.09
CA ARG A 106 -1.44 -11.82 -0.29
C ARG A 106 -0.73 -12.80 -1.20
N VAL A 107 0.58 -12.93 -1.01
CA VAL A 107 1.45 -13.79 -1.83
C VAL A 107 2.10 -14.82 -0.91
N PRO A 108 1.68 -16.08 -0.96
CA PRO A 108 2.33 -17.16 -0.20
C PRO A 108 3.74 -17.44 -0.75
N SER A 109 4.66 -17.81 0.14
CA SER A 109 5.97 -18.32 -0.26
C SER A 109 5.89 -19.81 -0.55
N ALA A 110 6.38 -20.26 -1.71
CA ALA A 110 6.44 -21.69 -2.04
C ALA A 110 7.48 -22.43 -1.17
N ALA A 111 8.57 -21.76 -0.82
CA ALA A 111 9.61 -22.34 0.04
C ALA A 111 9.26 -22.30 1.53
N CYS A 112 8.30 -21.44 1.92
CA CYS A 112 7.89 -21.25 3.32
C CYS A 112 6.37 -21.09 3.41
N PRO A 113 5.59 -22.20 3.40
CA PRO A 113 4.12 -22.11 3.35
C PRO A 113 3.47 -21.39 4.54
N GLN A 114 4.22 -21.22 5.64
CA GLN A 114 3.77 -20.49 6.82
C GLN A 114 3.98 -18.98 6.72
N GLN A 115 4.60 -18.51 5.63
CA GLN A 115 4.94 -17.11 5.43
C GLN A 115 4.30 -16.58 4.15
N GLN A 116 3.76 -15.38 4.24
CA GLN A 116 3.22 -14.67 3.09
C GLN A 116 3.63 -13.20 3.09
N ALA A 117 3.84 -12.66 1.93
CA ALA A 117 3.93 -11.22 1.74
C ALA A 117 2.53 -10.63 1.62
N VAL A 118 2.30 -9.50 2.28
CA VAL A 118 1.04 -8.75 2.25
C VAL A 118 1.32 -7.35 1.75
N VAL A 119 0.83 -7.06 0.55
CA VAL A 119 0.99 -5.76 -0.10
C VAL A 119 -0.34 -5.02 -0.05
N ARG A 120 -0.32 -3.85 0.60
CA ARG A 120 -1.46 -2.95 0.72
C ARG A 120 -1.27 -1.80 -0.24
N ILE A 121 -2.24 -1.57 -1.10
CA ILE A 121 -2.23 -0.50 -2.08
C ILE A 121 -3.33 0.49 -1.73
N TRP A 122 -2.96 1.74 -1.72
CA TRP A 122 -3.85 2.86 -1.45
C TRP A 122 -3.92 3.77 -2.66
N ARG A 123 -5.08 4.41 -2.84
CA ARG A 123 -5.33 5.40 -3.88
C ARG A 123 -5.88 6.68 -3.26
N LYS A 124 -5.27 7.80 -3.55
CA LYS A 124 -5.81 9.11 -3.22
C LYS A 124 -6.33 9.74 -4.51
N PRO A 125 -7.65 9.96 -4.65
CA PRO A 125 -8.19 10.62 -5.81
C PRO A 125 -7.58 12.02 -5.92
N ALA A 126 -7.41 12.50 -7.14
CA ALA A 126 -7.19 13.93 -7.32
C ALA A 126 -8.38 14.65 -6.71
N ALA A 127 -8.15 15.78 -6.06
CA ALA A 127 -9.23 16.71 -5.73
C ALA A 127 -9.79 17.23 -7.07
N ALA A 128 -10.66 16.43 -7.68
CA ALA A 128 -11.12 16.68 -9.02
C ALA A 128 -12.23 17.73 -8.98
N ALA A 129 -11.91 18.91 -9.45
CA ALA A 129 -12.89 19.57 -10.28
C ALA A 129 -13.23 18.59 -11.43
N VAL A 130 -14.50 18.34 -11.68
CA VAL A 130 -14.98 17.60 -12.86
C VAL A 130 -14.20 18.14 -14.06
N PRO A 131 -13.60 17.27 -14.90
CA PRO A 131 -12.87 17.77 -16.08
C PRO A 131 -13.79 18.70 -16.86
N PRO A 132 -13.31 19.87 -17.28
CA PRO A 132 -14.17 20.89 -17.90
C PRO A 132 -14.73 20.45 -19.26
N SER A 133 -14.26 19.35 -19.82
CA SER A 133 -14.76 18.81 -21.09
C SER A 133 -15.01 17.32 -21.01
N LEU A 134 -16.23 16.94 -21.36
CA LEU A 134 -16.60 15.56 -21.62
C LEU A 134 -16.59 15.34 -23.14
N ASP A 135 -16.19 14.13 -23.57
CA ASP A 135 -16.33 13.74 -24.96
C ASP A 135 -17.81 13.51 -25.32
N ALA A 136 -18.09 13.24 -26.61
CA ALA A 136 -19.44 12.99 -27.10
C ALA A 136 -20.14 11.79 -26.42
N GLN A 137 -19.39 10.93 -25.72
CA GLN A 137 -19.88 9.80 -24.94
C GLN A 137 -20.03 10.12 -23.45
N GLY A 138 -19.87 11.38 -23.04
CA GLY A 138 -19.95 11.80 -21.65
C GLY A 138 -18.76 11.34 -20.78
N LYS A 139 -17.64 10.93 -21.39
CA LYS A 139 -16.42 10.49 -20.69
C LYS A 139 -15.39 11.61 -20.67
N SER A 140 -14.71 11.74 -19.54
CA SER A 140 -13.57 12.66 -19.49
C SER A 140 -12.37 12.03 -20.21
N ARG A 141 -11.86 12.71 -21.22
CA ARG A 141 -10.57 12.39 -21.82
C ARG A 141 -9.53 13.37 -21.30
N LEU A 142 -8.46 12.81 -20.72
CA LEU A 142 -7.26 13.59 -20.44
C LEU A 142 -6.44 13.61 -21.72
N TYR A 143 -6.38 14.74 -22.37
CA TYR A 143 -5.55 14.91 -23.55
C TYR A 143 -4.09 14.95 -23.14
N LEU A 144 -3.25 14.23 -23.88
CA LEU A 144 -1.82 14.13 -23.64
C LEU A 144 -1.14 15.51 -23.57
N GLN A 145 -1.59 16.45 -24.38
CA GLN A 145 -1.09 17.80 -24.41
C GLN A 145 -1.40 18.55 -23.09
N ASP A 146 -2.63 18.43 -22.58
CA ASP A 146 -3.05 19.06 -21.33
C ASP A 146 -2.23 18.55 -20.14
N GLU A 147 -1.89 17.25 -20.14
CA GLU A 147 -1.07 16.67 -19.08
C GLU A 147 0.41 17.13 -19.16
N LYS A 148 0.92 17.36 -20.37
CA LYS A 148 2.25 17.96 -20.56
C LYS A 148 2.27 19.41 -20.06
N GLU A 149 1.24 20.17 -20.37
CA GLU A 149 1.11 21.57 -19.93
C GLU A 149 0.95 21.66 -18.41
N LYS A 150 0.16 20.76 -17.81
CA LYS A 150 0.06 20.65 -16.36
C LYS A 150 1.40 20.28 -15.72
N ALA A 151 2.15 19.35 -16.32
CA ALA A 151 3.48 19.01 -15.85
C ALA A 151 4.43 20.20 -15.92
N ALA A 152 4.45 20.91 -17.03
CA ALA A 152 5.26 22.12 -17.23
C ALA A 152 4.85 23.24 -16.25
N ALA A 153 3.56 23.36 -15.95
CA ALA A 153 3.02 24.32 -14.99
C ALA A 153 3.12 23.88 -13.52
N ASN A 154 3.79 22.77 -13.23
CA ASN A 154 3.91 22.16 -11.89
C ASN A 154 2.55 21.83 -11.23
N LYS A 155 1.52 21.59 -12.03
CA LYS A 155 0.14 21.26 -11.60
C LYS A 155 -0.12 19.76 -11.47
N LEU A 156 0.92 18.92 -11.50
CA LEU A 156 0.82 17.46 -11.32
C LEU A 156 0.31 17.05 -9.93
N ALA A 157 0.28 17.98 -8.96
CA ALA A 157 -0.34 17.73 -7.66
C ALA A 157 -1.84 17.44 -7.72
N ALA A 158 -2.50 17.78 -8.83
CA ALA A 158 -3.91 17.54 -9.06
C ALA A 158 -4.24 16.13 -9.57
N ILE A 159 -3.22 15.32 -9.97
CA ILE A 159 -3.45 13.96 -10.45
C ILE A 159 -3.60 12.97 -9.29
N PRO A 160 -4.31 11.84 -9.49
CA PRO A 160 -4.42 10.78 -8.50
C PRO A 160 -3.06 10.28 -8.02
N MET A 161 -2.99 9.90 -6.75
CA MET A 161 -1.78 9.33 -6.17
C MET A 161 -2.03 7.88 -5.77
N PHE A 162 -1.02 7.05 -5.95
CA PHE A 162 -0.98 5.69 -5.44
C PHE A 162 0.18 5.54 -4.47
N ALA A 163 -0.01 4.73 -3.45
CA ALA A 163 1.03 4.32 -2.53
C ALA A 163 0.90 2.82 -2.27
N ALA A 164 2.02 2.12 -2.10
CA ALA A 164 2.02 0.73 -1.71
C ALA A 164 2.94 0.53 -0.51
N ALA A 165 2.47 -0.25 0.46
CA ALA A 165 3.25 -0.70 1.59
C ALA A 165 3.23 -2.22 1.65
N MET A 166 4.31 -2.83 2.14
CA MET A 166 4.46 -4.28 2.25
C MET A 166 4.81 -4.66 3.69
N SER A 167 4.20 -5.75 4.14
CA SER A 167 4.60 -6.47 5.35
C SER A 167 4.77 -7.95 5.04
N VAL A 168 5.47 -8.66 5.91
CA VAL A 168 5.53 -10.12 5.87
C VAL A 168 4.78 -10.64 7.09
N GLU A 169 3.83 -11.53 6.86
CA GLU A 169 3.02 -12.18 7.91
C GLU A 169 3.38 -13.66 7.98
N GLY A 170 3.19 -14.25 9.17
CA GLY A 170 3.49 -15.65 9.44
C GLY A 170 4.85 -15.87 10.07
N LYS A 171 5.20 -17.15 10.30
CA LYS A 171 6.45 -17.52 10.94
C LYS A 171 7.55 -17.73 9.91
N PRO A 172 8.78 -17.23 10.16
CA PRO A 172 9.91 -17.60 9.33
C PRO A 172 10.07 -19.13 9.32
N CYS A 173 10.31 -19.71 8.17
CA CYS A 173 10.76 -21.09 8.13
C CYS A 173 12.20 -21.12 8.61
N GLY A 174 12.48 -21.98 9.58
CA GLY A 174 13.81 -22.10 10.12
C GLY A 174 14.84 -22.37 9.03
N GLY A 175 15.93 -21.59 9.05
CA GLY A 175 17.15 -21.93 8.36
C GLY A 175 17.85 -23.07 9.10
#